data_e19e6f4d29436000f3025d047f630316
#
_entry.id   e19e6f4d29436000f3025d047f630316
#
_cell.length_a   1.000
_cell.length_b   1.000
_cell.length_c   1.000
_cell.angle_alpha   90.00
_cell.angle_beta   90.00
_cell.angle_gamma   90.00
#
_symmetry.space_group_name_H-M   'P 1'
#
loop_
_entity.id
_entity.type
_entity.pdbx_description
1 polymer ?
#
loop_
_entity_poly.entity_id
_entity_poly.type
_entity_poly.pdbx_seq_one_letter_code
_entity_poly.pdbx_strand_id
1 'polypeptide(L)'
;MSNKNIIHLESINASDSIAFQKNYLMNEKPVIIKGMGKDWPAVRRWSATFFKNTYGHIKVPVCYYKTKQQERYRDQVKIPLKEYICLAEKNNHIDSDVELPYLGGWIYYEEFPELLDDIDMMLPCFPDNWLYKLPPSISIPPTNLIIGYKNVSSPLHTDSFFVNSVLTMIVGEKKARMVSPSHTFAVSNGQDLFNPEIAKQVLKQGADIFEGTISEGDAFYIPPGWWHNVINCGFTIAVQNLHVDTYRFPLSEQQIRGLVLPILTKIENLGREAREELFKAEKALPPPLSHQIGCFIEHEKNYITRLKDSAKRSEDFLSSYYLNNSSS
;
A
#
# COMPACT_ATOMS: atom_id res chain seq x y z
N MET A 1 -12.01 -23.02 29.04
CA MET A 1 -12.26 -22.10 27.90
C MET A 1 -11.38 -20.90 28.09
N SER A 2 -10.36 -20.65 27.29
CA SER A 2 -9.50 -19.47 27.43
C SER A 2 -10.32 -18.24 27.12
N ASN A 3 -10.35 -17.27 28.05
CA ASN A 3 -10.91 -15.95 27.80
C ASN A 3 -10.12 -15.32 26.65
N LYS A 4 -10.71 -15.29 25.46
CA LYS A 4 -10.12 -14.62 24.31
C LYS A 4 -10.50 -13.14 24.39
N ASN A 5 -9.50 -12.29 24.39
CA ASN A 5 -9.64 -10.88 24.67
C ASN A 5 -8.97 -10.06 23.54
N ILE A 6 -9.29 -8.79 23.53
CA ILE A 6 -8.48 -7.82 22.77
C ILE A 6 -7.15 -7.67 23.51
N ILE A 7 -6.05 -7.99 22.81
CA ILE A 7 -4.68 -7.99 23.35
C ILE A 7 -4.00 -6.71 22.85
N HIS A 8 -3.39 -5.96 23.77
CA HIS A 8 -2.62 -4.79 23.37
C HIS A 8 -1.33 -5.20 22.66
N LEU A 9 -1.03 -4.52 21.53
CA LEU A 9 0.23 -4.66 20.82
C LEU A 9 1.40 -4.25 21.74
N GLU A 10 2.44 -5.03 21.69
CA GLU A 10 3.71 -4.67 22.33
C GLU A 10 4.34 -3.46 21.60
N SER A 11 5.30 -2.83 22.25
CA SER A 11 6.08 -1.75 21.64
C SER A 11 7.58 -1.97 21.82
N ILE A 12 8.36 -1.47 20.85
CA ILE A 12 9.82 -1.49 20.84
C ILE A 12 10.34 -0.14 20.34
N ASN A 13 11.51 0.30 20.77
CA ASN A 13 12.11 1.52 20.22
C ASN A 13 12.76 1.25 18.85
N ALA A 14 12.72 2.21 17.95
CA ALA A 14 13.32 2.11 16.62
C ALA A 14 14.84 1.88 16.66
N SER A 15 15.51 2.33 17.74
CA SER A 15 16.94 2.10 17.98
C SER A 15 17.29 0.63 18.28
N ASP A 16 16.32 -0.18 18.71
CA ASP A 16 16.54 -1.56 19.15
C ASP A 16 16.43 -2.56 17.98
N SER A 17 17.09 -2.26 16.86
CA SER A 17 16.95 -2.98 15.59
C SER A 17 17.25 -4.49 15.70
N ILE A 18 18.26 -4.90 16.48
CA ILE A 18 18.59 -6.32 16.69
C ILE A 18 17.46 -7.04 17.44
N ALA A 19 16.92 -6.41 18.48
CA ALA A 19 15.79 -6.98 19.23
C ALA A 19 14.53 -7.03 18.38
N PHE A 20 14.28 -6.01 17.53
CA PHE A 20 13.18 -6.01 16.57
C PHE A 20 13.29 -7.19 15.59
N GLN A 21 14.45 -7.35 14.95
CA GLN A 21 14.67 -8.45 14.01
C GLN A 21 14.43 -9.81 14.65
N LYS A 22 15.02 -10.05 15.82
CA LYS A 22 14.94 -11.33 16.53
C LYS A 22 13.54 -11.64 17.05
N ASN A 23 12.84 -10.66 17.64
CA ASN A 23 11.60 -10.91 18.39
C ASN A 23 10.35 -10.71 17.55
N TYR A 24 10.41 -9.89 16.50
CA TYR A 24 9.22 -9.50 15.71
C TYR A 24 9.37 -9.85 14.23
N LEU A 25 10.44 -9.42 13.55
CA LEU A 25 10.61 -9.67 12.13
C LEU A 25 10.69 -11.18 11.81
N MET A 26 11.59 -11.90 12.49
CA MET A 26 11.77 -13.34 12.27
C MET A 26 10.59 -14.19 12.76
N ASN A 27 9.86 -13.71 13.76
CA ASN A 27 8.70 -14.39 14.32
C ASN A 27 7.35 -13.93 13.70
N GLU A 28 7.39 -13.03 12.72
CA GLU A 28 6.19 -12.48 12.07
C GLU A 28 5.16 -11.95 13.07
N LYS A 29 5.64 -11.25 14.11
CA LYS A 29 4.80 -10.73 15.19
C LYS A 29 4.62 -9.21 15.03
N PRO A 30 3.37 -8.70 15.00
CA PRO A 30 3.12 -7.26 14.88
C PRO A 30 3.57 -6.53 16.14
N VAL A 31 4.04 -5.30 15.97
CA VAL A 31 4.53 -4.47 17.07
C VAL A 31 4.41 -2.99 16.74
N ILE A 32 4.30 -2.14 17.74
CA ILE A 32 4.45 -0.69 17.61
C ILE A 32 5.94 -0.35 17.71
N ILE A 33 6.49 0.32 16.68
CA ILE A 33 7.86 0.80 16.68
C ILE A 33 7.85 2.27 17.09
N LYS A 34 8.30 2.53 18.32
CA LYS A 34 8.34 3.88 18.88
C LYS A 34 9.47 4.71 18.28
N GLY A 35 9.11 5.91 17.83
CA GLY A 35 10.08 6.89 17.32
C GLY A 35 10.68 6.52 15.95
N MET A 36 10.02 5.69 15.14
CA MET A 36 10.50 5.28 13.81
C MET A 36 10.75 6.48 12.90
N GLY A 37 9.82 7.39 12.83
CA GLY A 37 9.88 8.57 11.97
C GLY A 37 10.11 9.88 12.71
N LYS A 38 10.45 9.85 14.01
CA LYS A 38 10.55 11.06 14.86
C LYS A 38 11.51 12.12 14.32
N ASP A 39 12.59 11.68 13.67
CA ASP A 39 13.64 12.55 13.14
C ASP A 39 13.44 12.88 11.66
N TRP A 40 12.42 12.31 11.01
CA TRP A 40 12.13 12.61 9.62
C TRP A 40 11.74 14.08 9.43
N PRO A 41 12.28 14.76 8.40
CA PRO A 41 11.84 16.11 8.03
C PRO A 41 10.32 16.19 7.84
N ALA A 42 9.69 15.13 7.34
CA ALA A 42 8.25 15.03 7.12
C ALA A 42 7.44 15.37 8.38
N VAL A 43 7.83 14.89 9.55
CA VAL A 43 7.12 15.14 10.84
C VAL A 43 7.09 16.64 11.19
N ARG A 44 8.10 17.40 10.77
CA ARG A 44 8.15 18.85 11.01
C ARG A 44 7.55 19.68 9.88
N ARG A 45 7.57 19.17 8.66
CA ARG A 45 7.24 19.90 7.43
C ARG A 45 5.84 19.62 6.92
N TRP A 46 5.41 18.36 6.96
CA TRP A 46 4.16 17.96 6.35
C TRP A 46 2.96 18.32 7.22
N SER A 47 1.95 18.89 6.60
CA SER A 47 0.69 19.29 7.24
C SER A 47 -0.40 19.41 6.17
N ALA A 48 -1.65 19.53 6.59
CA ALA A 48 -2.74 19.86 5.67
C ALA A 48 -2.44 21.14 4.87
N THR A 49 -1.93 22.17 5.53
CA THR A 49 -1.58 23.45 4.90
C THR A 49 -0.44 23.29 3.89
N PHE A 50 0.61 22.53 4.24
CA PHE A 50 1.72 22.25 3.32
C PHE A 50 1.21 21.60 2.04
N PHE A 51 0.47 20.51 2.13
CA PHE A 51 -0.05 19.81 0.97
C PHE A 51 -1.07 20.61 0.16
N LYS A 52 -1.94 21.39 0.83
CA LYS A 52 -2.88 22.28 0.13
C LYS A 52 -2.19 23.37 -0.69
N ASN A 53 -1.14 23.95 -0.13
CA ASN A 53 -0.48 25.08 -0.77
C ASN A 53 0.50 24.66 -1.86
N THR A 54 1.22 23.56 -1.65
CA THR A 54 2.28 23.13 -2.58
C THR A 54 1.74 22.21 -3.68
N TYR A 55 0.91 21.22 -3.30
CA TYR A 55 0.44 20.16 -4.20
C TYR A 55 -1.08 20.17 -4.40
N GLY A 56 -1.78 21.19 -3.93
CA GLY A 56 -3.24 21.24 -3.90
C GLY A 56 -3.93 21.13 -5.26
N HIS A 57 -3.26 21.50 -6.34
CA HIS A 57 -3.78 21.43 -7.71
C HIS A 57 -3.69 20.02 -8.33
N ILE A 58 -2.91 19.14 -7.73
CA ILE A 58 -2.69 17.77 -8.22
C ILE A 58 -3.93 16.92 -7.97
N LYS A 59 -4.30 16.11 -8.96
CA LYS A 59 -5.40 15.16 -8.83
C LYS A 59 -4.90 13.85 -8.24
N VAL A 60 -5.36 13.54 -7.03
CA VAL A 60 -5.00 12.32 -6.30
C VAL A 60 -6.09 11.24 -6.40
N PRO A 61 -5.72 9.95 -6.41
CA PRO A 61 -6.67 8.85 -6.45
C PRO A 61 -7.32 8.66 -5.08
N VAL A 62 -8.63 8.82 -4.98
CA VAL A 62 -9.40 8.54 -3.77
C VAL A 62 -10.31 7.36 -3.97
N CYS A 63 -10.51 6.58 -2.93
CA CYS A 63 -11.41 5.44 -2.90
C CYS A 63 -12.60 5.73 -2.00
N TYR A 64 -13.78 5.23 -2.37
CA TYR A 64 -14.95 5.23 -1.52
C TYR A 64 -15.11 3.84 -0.93
N TYR A 65 -15.04 3.72 0.40
CA TYR A 65 -15.33 2.48 1.11
C TYR A 65 -16.78 2.51 1.56
N LYS A 66 -17.62 1.65 1.00
CA LYS A 66 -18.98 1.47 1.53
C LYS A 66 -18.92 0.84 2.91
N THR A 67 -19.33 1.59 3.92
CA THR A 67 -19.41 1.17 5.33
C THR A 67 -20.34 -0.01 5.58
N LYS A 68 -21.17 -0.39 4.62
CA LYS A 68 -22.20 -1.45 4.78
C LYS A 68 -22.11 -2.60 3.77
N GLN A 69 -21.19 -2.60 2.83
CA GLN A 69 -21.02 -3.67 1.85
C GLN A 69 -19.56 -4.04 1.66
N GLN A 70 -19.27 -5.34 1.65
CA GLN A 70 -17.97 -6.00 1.66
C GLN A 70 -17.04 -5.74 0.45
N GLU A 71 -17.28 -4.75 -0.40
CA GLU A 71 -16.48 -4.48 -1.58
C GLU A 71 -15.36 -3.47 -1.28
N ARG A 72 -14.14 -3.93 -1.37
CA ARG A 72 -12.89 -3.25 -0.96
C ARG A 72 -12.55 -2.02 -1.79
N TYR A 73 -12.97 -1.93 -3.03
CA TYR A 73 -12.71 -0.84 -3.96
C TYR A 73 -13.91 -0.61 -4.85
N ARG A 74 -14.59 0.50 -4.65
CA ARG A 74 -15.43 1.08 -5.68
C ARG A 74 -14.70 2.28 -6.25
N ASP A 75 -14.71 2.36 -7.57
CA ASP A 75 -14.36 3.48 -8.43
C ASP A 75 -13.33 4.45 -7.86
N GLN A 76 -12.06 4.25 -8.23
CA GLN A 76 -11.05 5.28 -8.00
C GLN A 76 -11.43 6.53 -8.79
N VAL A 77 -11.75 7.59 -8.06
CA VAL A 77 -11.99 8.92 -8.63
C VAL A 77 -10.76 9.77 -8.36
N LYS A 78 -10.34 10.56 -9.35
CA LYS A 78 -9.26 11.54 -9.16
C LYS A 78 -9.84 12.91 -8.86
N ILE A 79 -9.57 13.45 -7.68
CA ILE A 79 -9.97 14.82 -7.26
C ILE A 79 -8.75 15.65 -6.90
N PRO A 80 -8.81 17.00 -7.02
CA PRO A 80 -7.71 17.87 -6.57
C PRO A 80 -7.39 17.65 -5.09
N LEU A 81 -6.09 17.55 -4.75
CA LEU A 81 -5.66 17.29 -3.37
C LEU A 81 -6.16 18.36 -2.39
N LYS A 82 -6.20 19.63 -2.81
CA LYS A 82 -6.77 20.73 -2.02
C LYS A 82 -8.25 20.49 -1.68
N GLU A 83 -9.02 20.03 -2.64
CA GLU A 83 -10.44 19.71 -2.46
C GLU A 83 -10.59 18.55 -1.47
N TYR A 84 -9.80 17.47 -1.66
CA TYR A 84 -9.78 16.34 -0.74
C TYR A 84 -9.45 16.75 0.70
N ILE A 85 -8.37 17.55 0.90
CA ILE A 85 -7.97 17.98 2.25
C ILE A 85 -9.02 18.89 2.88
N CYS A 86 -9.63 19.80 2.11
CA CYS A 86 -10.74 20.62 2.63
C CYS A 86 -11.95 19.78 3.07
N LEU A 87 -12.28 18.72 2.31
CA LEU A 87 -13.31 17.75 2.72
C LEU A 87 -12.89 17.02 4.00
N ALA A 88 -11.65 16.58 4.10
CA ALA A 88 -11.11 15.89 5.26
C ALA A 88 -11.16 16.77 6.53
N GLU A 89 -10.74 18.04 6.43
CA GLU A 89 -10.80 19.00 7.55
C GLU A 89 -12.25 19.27 7.99
N LYS A 90 -13.15 19.48 7.03
CA LYS A 90 -14.58 19.74 7.32
C LYS A 90 -15.23 18.55 8.04
N ASN A 91 -14.91 17.33 7.63
CA ASN A 91 -15.52 16.11 8.16
C ASN A 91 -14.79 15.55 9.38
N ASN A 92 -13.66 16.14 9.79
CA ASN A 92 -12.92 15.71 10.97
C ASN A 92 -13.73 15.82 12.29
N HIS A 93 -14.84 16.54 12.28
CA HIS A 93 -15.71 16.79 13.43
C HIS A 93 -17.09 16.16 13.31
N ILE A 94 -17.38 15.47 12.21
CA ILE A 94 -18.73 14.95 11.93
C ILE A 94 -18.73 13.43 12.11
N ASP A 95 -19.54 12.93 13.03
CA ASP A 95 -19.91 11.52 13.09
C ASP A 95 -21.08 11.33 12.09
N SER A 96 -20.78 11.13 10.81
CA SER A 96 -21.82 10.96 9.80
C SER A 96 -21.68 9.61 9.09
N ASP A 97 -22.83 9.00 8.77
CA ASP A 97 -22.95 7.81 7.91
C ASP A 97 -22.72 8.14 6.42
N VAL A 98 -22.17 9.31 6.11
CA VAL A 98 -21.91 9.73 4.73
C VAL A 98 -20.66 9.02 4.20
N GLU A 99 -20.81 8.40 3.05
CA GLU A 99 -19.68 7.79 2.32
C GLU A 99 -18.74 8.90 1.84
N LEU A 100 -17.56 8.97 2.45
CA LEU A 100 -16.58 9.99 2.16
C LEU A 100 -15.34 9.38 1.49
N PRO A 101 -14.70 10.12 0.56
CA PRO A 101 -13.51 9.62 -0.11
C PRO A 101 -12.34 9.45 0.85
N TYR A 102 -11.49 8.46 0.59
CA TYR A 102 -10.26 8.18 1.34
C TYR A 102 -9.05 8.12 0.42
N LEU A 103 -8.02 8.88 0.73
CA LEU A 103 -6.72 8.79 0.06
C LEU A 103 -5.88 7.71 0.76
N GLY A 104 -6.19 6.46 0.42
CA GLY A 104 -5.67 5.26 1.10
C GLY A 104 -4.34 4.72 0.56
N GLY A 105 -3.74 5.37 -0.43
CA GLY A 105 -2.47 4.91 -1.01
C GLY A 105 -2.12 5.70 -2.28
N TRP A 106 -1.47 6.84 -2.12
CA TRP A 106 -0.98 7.64 -3.23
C TRP A 106 0.51 7.37 -3.47
N ILE A 107 0.85 6.92 -4.67
CA ILE A 107 2.23 6.72 -5.11
C ILE A 107 2.80 8.09 -5.52
N TYR A 108 3.09 8.92 -4.54
CA TYR A 108 3.41 10.34 -4.69
C TYR A 108 4.78 10.59 -5.35
N TYR A 109 5.75 9.73 -5.12
CA TYR A 109 7.14 9.91 -5.56
C TYR A 109 7.32 9.78 -7.08
N GLU A 110 6.38 9.19 -7.79
CA GLU A 110 6.43 9.14 -9.25
C GLU A 110 6.28 10.53 -9.88
N GLU A 111 5.53 11.41 -9.22
CA GLU A 111 5.30 12.79 -9.67
C GLU A 111 6.14 13.80 -8.89
N PHE A 112 6.43 13.52 -7.60
CA PHE A 112 7.10 14.42 -6.65
C PHE A 112 8.20 13.68 -5.87
N PRO A 113 9.29 13.29 -6.55
CA PRO A 113 10.39 12.55 -5.92
C PRO A 113 11.07 13.33 -4.79
N GLU A 114 11.00 14.65 -4.78
CA GLU A 114 11.54 15.51 -3.72
C GLU A 114 10.89 15.28 -2.35
N LEU A 115 9.70 14.68 -2.29
CA LEU A 115 9.08 14.30 -1.02
C LEU A 115 9.77 13.11 -0.35
N LEU A 116 10.60 12.37 -1.09
CA LEU A 116 11.40 11.28 -0.53
C LEU A 116 12.55 11.79 0.33
N ASP A 117 13.01 13.02 0.11
CA ASP A 117 14.04 13.66 0.94
C ASP A 117 13.55 13.93 2.39
N ASP A 118 12.23 13.87 2.59
CA ASP A 118 11.61 14.10 3.88
C ASP A 118 11.43 12.84 4.73
N ILE A 119 11.73 11.64 4.19
CA ILE A 119 11.52 10.34 4.86
C ILE A 119 12.71 9.41 4.65
N ASP A 120 12.87 8.45 5.56
CA ASP A 120 13.82 7.35 5.35
C ASP A 120 13.15 6.20 4.61
N MET A 121 13.67 5.89 3.43
CA MET A 121 13.20 4.76 2.63
C MET A 121 13.75 3.43 3.15
N MET A 122 15.00 3.43 3.65
CA MET A 122 15.62 2.28 4.31
C MET A 122 15.46 2.42 5.82
N LEU A 123 14.45 1.75 6.36
CA LEU A 123 14.19 1.79 7.80
C LEU A 123 15.29 1.05 8.57
N PRO A 124 15.89 1.66 9.62
CA PRO A 124 17.08 1.14 10.29
C PRO A 124 16.86 -0.22 10.97
N CYS A 125 15.62 -0.60 11.24
CA CYS A 125 15.28 -1.89 11.82
C CYS A 125 15.23 -3.05 10.81
N PHE A 126 15.23 -2.77 9.48
CA PHE A 126 15.24 -3.78 8.44
C PHE A 126 16.64 -3.94 7.84
N PRO A 127 17.14 -5.19 7.68
CA PRO A 127 18.50 -5.43 7.19
C PRO A 127 18.64 -5.19 5.68
N ASP A 128 17.56 -5.38 4.92
CA ASP A 128 17.52 -5.24 3.48
C ASP A 128 16.10 -5.01 2.96
N ASN A 129 15.99 -4.58 1.70
CA ASN A 129 14.72 -4.51 0.99
C ASN A 129 14.90 -4.92 -0.47
N TRP A 130 14.43 -6.10 -0.82
CA TRP A 130 14.53 -6.66 -2.17
C TRP A 130 13.66 -5.97 -3.19
N LEU A 131 12.65 -5.19 -2.77
CA LEU A 131 11.82 -4.41 -3.71
C LEU A 131 12.67 -3.43 -4.54
N TYR A 132 13.76 -2.90 -3.97
CA TYR A 132 14.67 -2.02 -4.71
C TYR A 132 15.57 -2.73 -5.72
N LYS A 133 15.63 -4.06 -5.67
CA LYS A 133 16.40 -4.88 -6.62
C LYS A 133 15.55 -5.44 -7.76
N LEU A 134 14.23 -5.32 -7.65
CA LEU A 134 13.31 -5.77 -8.69
C LEU A 134 13.30 -4.79 -9.86
N PRO A 135 13.21 -5.29 -11.11
CA PRO A 135 12.95 -4.42 -12.25
C PRO A 135 11.68 -3.58 -12.03
N PRO A 136 11.70 -2.28 -12.36
CA PRO A 136 10.56 -1.38 -12.13
C PRO A 136 9.23 -1.88 -12.71
N SER A 137 9.28 -2.59 -13.84
CA SER A 137 8.10 -3.15 -14.51
C SER A 137 7.35 -4.22 -13.70
N ILE A 138 7.99 -4.79 -12.69
CA ILE A 138 7.43 -5.81 -11.80
C ILE A 138 7.56 -5.43 -10.32
N SER A 139 8.13 -4.26 -10.01
CA SER A 139 8.29 -3.78 -8.64
C SER A 139 6.95 -3.34 -8.08
N ILE A 140 6.71 -3.72 -6.84
CA ILE A 140 5.63 -3.17 -6.02
C ILE A 140 6.10 -1.79 -5.56
N PRO A 141 5.25 -0.74 -5.60
CA PRO A 141 5.62 0.56 -5.05
C PRO A 141 6.13 0.43 -3.60
N PRO A 142 7.40 0.78 -3.33
CA PRO A 142 7.99 0.55 -2.01
C PRO A 142 7.47 1.51 -0.94
N THR A 143 6.81 2.58 -1.33
CA THR A 143 6.20 3.54 -0.41
C THR A 143 4.95 4.16 -0.99
N ASN A 144 4.04 4.57 -0.13
CA ASN A 144 2.87 5.36 -0.50
C ASN A 144 2.46 6.31 0.63
N LEU A 145 1.73 7.36 0.27
CA LEU A 145 1.21 8.37 1.18
C LEU A 145 -0.28 8.13 1.43
N ILE A 146 -0.66 8.22 2.69
CA ILE A 146 -2.03 8.02 3.15
C ILE A 146 -2.46 9.28 3.90
N ILE A 147 -3.54 9.93 3.44
CA ILE A 147 -4.14 11.08 4.14
C ILE A 147 -5.57 10.73 4.48
N GLY A 148 -5.94 10.88 5.73
CA GLY A 148 -7.25 10.52 6.23
C GLY A 148 -7.84 11.55 7.20
N TYR A 149 -9.06 11.29 7.63
CA TYR A 149 -9.78 12.09 8.61
C TYR A 149 -10.53 11.17 9.58
N LYS A 150 -11.09 11.75 10.64
CA LYS A 150 -11.71 11.00 11.74
C LYS A 150 -12.70 9.94 11.24
N ASN A 151 -12.63 8.77 11.83
CA ASN A 151 -13.49 7.61 11.59
C ASN A 151 -13.39 6.94 10.21
N VAL A 152 -12.60 7.49 9.28
CA VAL A 152 -12.30 6.76 8.04
C VAL A 152 -11.31 5.64 8.34
N SER A 153 -11.61 4.46 7.83
CA SER A 153 -10.81 3.27 8.05
C SER A 153 -10.46 2.55 6.74
N SER A 154 -9.31 1.89 6.74
CA SER A 154 -9.06 0.81 5.79
C SER A 154 -9.76 -0.43 6.32
N PRO A 155 -10.74 -1.01 5.59
CA PRO A 155 -11.41 -2.23 6.02
C PRO A 155 -10.42 -3.37 6.23
N LEU A 156 -10.82 -4.40 6.98
CA LEU A 156 -9.98 -5.56 7.27
C LEU A 156 -9.46 -6.21 5.99
N HIS A 157 -8.15 -6.33 5.88
CA HIS A 157 -7.46 -6.92 4.74
C HIS A 157 -6.09 -7.47 5.13
N THR A 158 -5.46 -8.17 4.21
CA THR A 158 -4.03 -8.51 4.24
C THR A 158 -3.33 -7.80 3.11
N ASP A 159 -2.08 -7.38 3.32
CA ASP A 159 -1.24 -6.89 2.23
C ASP A 159 -0.87 -8.04 1.28
N SER A 160 -0.77 -7.72 -0.01
CA SER A 160 -0.38 -8.68 -1.05
C SER A 160 1.14 -8.91 -1.06
N PHE A 161 1.59 -9.95 -1.76
CA PHE A 161 3.01 -10.23 -2.06
C PHE A 161 3.90 -10.59 -0.87
N PHE A 162 3.33 -10.99 0.27
CA PHE A 162 4.09 -11.31 1.49
C PHE A 162 5.07 -10.21 1.93
N VAL A 163 4.66 -8.97 1.75
CA VAL A 163 5.45 -7.82 2.18
C VAL A 163 5.34 -7.61 3.69
N ASN A 164 6.42 -7.13 4.28
CA ASN A 164 6.37 -6.46 5.57
C ASN A 164 5.88 -5.03 5.33
N SER A 165 4.88 -4.59 6.07
CA SER A 165 4.34 -3.23 5.99
C SER A 165 4.68 -2.44 7.24
N VAL A 166 5.22 -1.25 7.07
CA VAL A 166 5.50 -0.31 8.15
C VAL A 166 4.74 0.98 7.88
N LEU A 167 3.73 1.23 8.70
CA LEU A 167 2.89 2.41 8.62
C LEU A 167 3.35 3.44 9.64
N THR A 168 4.10 4.46 9.19
CA THR A 168 4.66 5.52 10.03
C THR A 168 3.75 6.73 10.06
N MET A 169 3.44 7.22 11.26
CA MET A 169 2.62 8.42 11.45
C MET A 169 3.44 9.68 11.32
N ILE A 170 2.98 10.58 10.46
CA ILE A 170 3.56 11.93 10.27
C ILE A 170 2.72 12.98 10.99
N VAL A 171 1.39 12.90 10.89
CA VAL A 171 0.45 13.82 11.56
C VAL A 171 -0.71 13.02 12.13
N GLY A 172 -1.05 13.29 13.37
CA GLY A 172 -2.23 12.76 14.04
C GLY A 172 -2.05 11.36 14.61
N GLU A 173 -3.13 10.59 14.66
CA GLU A 173 -3.17 9.31 15.36
C GLU A 173 -4.02 8.28 14.58
N LYS A 174 -3.53 7.04 14.53
CA LYS A 174 -4.27 5.88 13.99
C LYS A 174 -4.33 4.76 15.01
N LYS A 175 -5.46 4.06 15.02
CA LYS A 175 -5.67 2.84 15.78
C LYS A 175 -5.80 1.64 14.83
N ALA A 176 -5.18 0.53 15.17
CA ALA A 176 -5.26 -0.69 14.39
C ALA A 176 -5.80 -1.85 15.22
N ARG A 177 -6.58 -2.72 14.56
CA ARG A 177 -6.92 -4.06 15.03
C ARG A 177 -6.39 -5.08 14.05
N MET A 178 -5.74 -6.13 14.58
CA MET A 178 -5.06 -7.14 13.78
C MET A 178 -5.46 -8.53 14.25
N VAL A 179 -5.50 -9.48 13.28
CA VAL A 179 -5.75 -10.91 13.54
C VAL A 179 -4.66 -11.72 12.86
N SER A 180 -4.14 -12.74 13.57
CA SER A 180 -3.08 -13.60 13.06
C SER A 180 -3.54 -14.40 11.83
N PRO A 181 -2.63 -14.66 10.86
CA PRO A 181 -2.88 -15.55 9.72
C PRO A 181 -3.42 -16.93 10.11
N SER A 182 -3.02 -17.44 11.28
CA SER A 182 -3.53 -18.72 11.81
C SER A 182 -5.04 -18.74 12.10
N HIS A 183 -5.65 -17.57 12.19
CA HIS A 183 -7.08 -17.40 12.45
C HIS A 183 -7.86 -16.83 11.24
N THR A 184 -7.33 -16.99 10.04
CA THR A 184 -8.00 -16.55 8.79
C THR A 184 -9.44 -17.09 8.67
N PHE A 185 -9.73 -18.26 9.21
CA PHE A 185 -11.07 -18.84 9.23
C PHE A 185 -12.11 -18.02 10.02
N ALA A 186 -11.67 -17.14 10.93
CA ALA A 186 -12.53 -16.34 11.79
C ALA A 186 -12.85 -14.95 11.21
N VAL A 187 -12.21 -14.57 10.10
CA VAL A 187 -12.31 -13.24 9.51
C VAL A 187 -12.50 -13.30 8.01
N SER A 188 -13.01 -12.23 7.42
CA SER A 188 -13.10 -12.07 5.97
C SER A 188 -12.74 -10.67 5.54
N ASN A 189 -12.29 -10.56 4.28
CA ASN A 189 -11.93 -9.30 3.67
C ASN A 189 -13.09 -8.29 3.70
N GLY A 190 -12.80 -7.04 4.01
CA GLY A 190 -13.80 -5.96 4.03
C GLY A 190 -14.58 -5.81 5.33
N GLN A 191 -14.39 -6.69 6.31
CA GLN A 191 -15.02 -6.53 7.64
C GLN A 191 -14.46 -5.30 8.38
N ASP A 192 -15.23 -4.80 9.35
CA ASP A 192 -14.79 -3.77 10.27
C ASP A 192 -14.65 -4.34 11.69
N LEU A 193 -13.43 -4.57 12.13
CA LEU A 193 -13.15 -5.07 13.48
C LEU A 193 -13.45 -4.04 14.58
N PHE A 194 -13.64 -2.75 14.24
CA PHE A 194 -14.07 -1.74 15.19
C PHE A 194 -15.57 -1.79 15.46
N ASN A 195 -16.34 -2.50 14.62
CA ASN A 195 -17.72 -2.85 14.91
C ASN A 195 -17.75 -3.88 16.07
N PRO A 196 -18.43 -3.58 17.22
CA PRO A 196 -18.44 -4.45 18.40
C PRO A 196 -19.01 -5.86 18.13
N GLU A 197 -20.02 -5.97 17.27
CA GLU A 197 -20.64 -7.27 16.98
C GLU A 197 -19.72 -8.15 16.12
N ILE A 198 -19.00 -7.56 15.15
CA ILE A 198 -18.01 -8.28 14.35
C ILE A 198 -16.84 -8.71 15.23
N ALA A 199 -16.29 -7.82 16.05
CA ALA A 199 -15.22 -8.17 16.98
C ALA A 199 -15.63 -9.32 17.92
N LYS A 200 -16.84 -9.27 18.47
CA LYS A 200 -17.40 -10.32 19.32
C LYS A 200 -17.55 -11.67 18.59
N GLN A 201 -17.94 -11.64 17.31
CA GLN A 201 -18.02 -12.86 16.49
C GLN A 201 -16.64 -13.48 16.26
N VAL A 202 -15.64 -12.67 15.91
CA VAL A 202 -14.24 -13.11 15.72
C VAL A 202 -13.67 -13.73 16.99
N LEU A 203 -13.87 -13.09 18.13
CA LEU A 203 -13.45 -13.62 19.44
C LEU A 203 -14.15 -14.94 19.79
N LYS A 204 -15.47 -15.07 19.50
CA LYS A 204 -16.23 -16.31 19.72
C LYS A 204 -15.74 -17.47 18.87
N GLN A 205 -15.23 -17.20 17.66
CA GLN A 205 -14.63 -18.21 16.79
C GLN A 205 -13.24 -18.65 17.25
N GLY A 206 -12.73 -18.06 18.30
CA GLY A 206 -11.48 -18.48 18.91
C GLY A 206 -10.24 -17.71 18.40
N ALA A 207 -10.41 -16.64 17.63
CA ALA A 207 -9.30 -15.77 17.27
C ALA A 207 -9.03 -14.73 18.36
N ASP A 208 -7.75 -14.33 18.50
CA ASP A 208 -7.36 -13.17 19.27
C ASP A 208 -7.36 -11.93 18.37
N ILE A 209 -7.77 -10.78 18.92
CA ILE A 209 -7.67 -9.48 18.25
C ILE A 209 -6.56 -8.70 18.95
N PHE A 210 -5.52 -8.33 18.20
CA PHE A 210 -4.47 -7.45 18.68
C PHE A 210 -4.85 -6.00 18.38
N GLU A 211 -4.69 -5.12 19.34
CA GLU A 211 -5.06 -3.70 19.21
C GLU A 211 -3.91 -2.80 19.62
N GLY A 212 -3.69 -1.73 18.87
CA GLY A 212 -2.71 -0.71 19.24
C GLY A 212 -3.02 0.64 18.62
N THR A 213 -2.38 1.67 19.14
CA THR A 213 -2.49 3.06 18.67
C THR A 213 -1.11 3.62 18.44
N ILE A 214 -0.90 4.31 17.32
CA ILE A 214 0.32 5.04 17.00
C ILE A 214 0.03 6.52 16.82
N SER A 215 0.95 7.35 17.30
CA SER A 215 0.95 8.80 17.18
C SER A 215 2.13 9.28 16.33
N GLU A 216 2.27 10.56 16.15
CA GLU A 216 3.33 11.17 15.34
C GLU A 216 4.73 10.63 15.70
N GLY A 217 5.48 10.22 14.68
CA GLY A 217 6.80 9.62 14.77
C GLY A 217 6.81 8.12 15.09
N ASP A 218 5.69 7.51 15.52
CA ASP A 218 5.58 6.07 15.75
C ASP A 218 5.18 5.32 14.47
N ALA A 219 5.37 4.00 14.47
CA ALA A 219 4.92 3.16 13.35
C ALA A 219 4.27 1.85 13.81
N PHE A 220 3.34 1.34 13.01
CA PHE A 220 2.95 -0.07 13.07
C PHE A 220 3.87 -0.89 12.19
N TYR A 221 4.41 -1.97 12.72
CA TYR A 221 4.91 -3.08 11.94
C TYR A 221 3.81 -4.12 11.77
N ILE A 222 3.46 -4.40 10.52
CA ILE A 222 2.44 -5.36 10.11
C ILE A 222 3.16 -6.47 9.32
N PRO A 223 3.30 -7.67 9.89
CA PRO A 223 3.96 -8.77 9.21
C PRO A 223 3.15 -9.31 8.04
N PRO A 224 3.78 -10.06 7.12
CA PRO A 224 3.11 -10.69 5.99
C PRO A 224 1.90 -11.54 6.41
N GLY A 225 0.79 -11.38 5.67
CA GLY A 225 -0.42 -12.18 5.88
C GLY A 225 -1.25 -11.83 7.12
N TRP A 226 -0.81 -10.90 7.96
CA TRP A 226 -1.62 -10.44 9.07
C TRP A 226 -2.82 -9.63 8.59
N TRP A 227 -4.01 -10.05 9.04
CA TRP A 227 -5.23 -9.30 8.84
C TRP A 227 -5.19 -8.02 9.65
N HIS A 228 -5.44 -6.88 9.03
CA HIS A 228 -5.43 -5.60 9.71
C HIS A 228 -6.53 -4.66 9.23
N ASN A 229 -7.08 -3.94 10.19
CA ASN A 229 -8.08 -2.89 10.01
C ASN A 229 -7.57 -1.66 10.76
N VAL A 230 -7.42 -0.55 10.05
CA VAL A 230 -6.82 0.67 10.59
C VAL A 230 -7.79 1.82 10.48
N ILE A 231 -8.06 2.52 11.58
CA ILE A 231 -8.98 3.67 11.67
C ILE A 231 -8.21 4.94 12.06
N ASN A 232 -8.62 6.06 11.48
CA ASN A 232 -8.08 7.38 11.83
C ASN A 232 -8.80 7.96 13.05
N CYS A 233 -8.05 8.42 14.06
CA CYS A 233 -8.61 9.05 15.25
C CYS A 233 -8.92 10.55 15.05
N GLY A 234 -8.40 11.13 13.96
CA GLY A 234 -8.58 12.52 13.54
C GLY A 234 -8.08 12.71 12.12
N PHE A 235 -7.69 13.94 11.75
CA PHE A 235 -6.94 14.18 10.52
C PHE A 235 -5.57 13.54 10.64
N THR A 236 -5.16 12.80 9.62
CA THR A 236 -3.91 12.03 9.63
C THR A 236 -3.16 12.15 8.32
N ILE A 237 -1.82 12.15 8.44
CA ILE A 237 -0.90 11.91 7.33
C ILE A 237 0.01 10.77 7.78
N ALA A 238 0.13 9.72 6.96
CA ALA A 238 0.98 8.58 7.24
C ALA A 238 1.71 8.12 5.98
N VAL A 239 2.90 7.58 6.16
CA VAL A 239 3.68 6.95 5.10
C VAL A 239 3.69 5.44 5.36
N GLN A 240 3.30 4.66 4.35
CA GLN A 240 3.47 3.22 4.36
C GLN A 240 4.73 2.86 3.57
N ASN A 241 5.67 2.20 4.23
CA ASN A 241 6.84 1.61 3.60
C ASN A 241 6.66 0.10 3.51
N LEU A 242 6.89 -0.46 2.32
CA LEU A 242 6.83 -1.90 2.08
C LEU A 242 8.22 -2.47 1.97
N HIS A 243 8.45 -3.61 2.63
CA HIS A 243 9.73 -4.30 2.67
C HIS A 243 9.55 -5.77 2.34
N VAL A 244 10.46 -6.29 1.52
CA VAL A 244 10.64 -7.73 1.29
C VAL A 244 12.08 -8.06 1.69
N ASP A 245 12.24 -8.70 2.83
CA ASP A 245 13.54 -9.15 3.31
C ASP A 245 14.00 -10.43 2.60
N THR A 246 15.28 -10.76 2.78
CA THR A 246 15.90 -11.97 2.19
C THR A 246 15.15 -13.25 2.54
N TYR A 247 14.59 -13.38 3.71
CA TYR A 247 13.89 -14.60 4.16
C TYR A 247 12.55 -14.80 3.45
N ARG A 248 11.88 -13.70 3.07
CA ARG A 248 10.54 -13.70 2.48
C ARG A 248 10.54 -13.52 0.96
N PHE A 249 11.66 -13.11 0.41
CA PHE A 249 11.77 -12.90 -1.04
C PHE A 249 11.30 -14.12 -1.87
N PRO A 250 11.62 -15.38 -1.52
CA PRO A 250 11.14 -16.53 -2.29
C PRO A 250 9.60 -16.66 -2.31
N LEU A 251 8.91 -16.30 -1.22
CA LEU A 251 7.45 -16.33 -1.15
C LEU A 251 6.83 -15.18 -1.96
N SER A 252 7.41 -13.99 -1.87
CA SER A 252 7.00 -12.84 -2.68
C SER A 252 7.22 -13.10 -4.16
N GLU A 253 8.36 -13.68 -4.54
CA GLU A 253 8.65 -14.09 -5.92
C GLU A 253 7.62 -15.09 -6.42
N GLN A 254 7.28 -16.11 -5.64
CA GLN A 254 6.29 -17.10 -6.01
C GLN A 254 4.91 -16.48 -6.29
N GLN A 255 4.48 -15.54 -5.46
CA GLN A 255 3.21 -14.82 -5.69
C GLN A 255 3.26 -13.96 -6.95
N ILE A 256 4.34 -13.21 -7.14
CA ILE A 256 4.53 -12.38 -8.34
C ILE A 256 4.50 -13.26 -9.59
N ARG A 257 5.23 -14.38 -9.59
CA ARG A 257 5.20 -15.35 -10.70
C ARG A 257 3.80 -15.91 -10.92
N GLY A 258 3.08 -16.27 -9.86
CA GLY A 258 1.71 -16.79 -9.95
C GLY A 258 0.72 -15.82 -10.58
N LEU A 259 0.94 -14.52 -10.47
CA LEU A 259 0.12 -13.48 -11.09
C LEU A 259 0.55 -13.16 -12.53
N VAL A 260 1.86 -13.09 -12.77
CA VAL A 260 2.41 -12.64 -14.06
C VAL A 260 2.43 -13.76 -15.10
N LEU A 261 2.82 -14.98 -14.72
CA LEU A 261 2.92 -16.11 -15.67
C LEU A 261 1.62 -16.43 -16.41
N PRO A 262 0.42 -16.48 -15.75
CA PRO A 262 -0.81 -16.72 -16.47
C PRO A 262 -1.14 -15.62 -17.50
N ILE A 263 -0.79 -14.38 -17.19
CA ILE A 263 -0.97 -13.23 -18.10
C ILE A 263 -0.03 -13.37 -19.30
N LEU A 264 1.23 -13.64 -19.06
CA LEU A 264 2.23 -13.86 -20.13
C LEU A 264 1.84 -15.04 -21.02
N THR A 265 1.43 -16.18 -20.43
CA THR A 265 0.95 -17.34 -21.17
C THR A 265 -0.27 -17.00 -22.04
N LYS A 266 -1.19 -16.22 -21.51
CA LYS A 266 -2.37 -15.76 -22.27
C LYS A 266 -1.95 -14.86 -23.45
N ILE A 267 -1.02 -13.93 -23.22
CA ILE A 267 -0.48 -13.04 -24.27
C ILE A 267 0.25 -13.86 -25.36
N GLU A 268 1.05 -14.84 -24.95
CA GLU A 268 1.74 -15.73 -25.90
C GLU A 268 0.76 -16.56 -26.73
N ASN A 269 -0.29 -17.08 -26.12
CA ASN A 269 -1.34 -17.83 -26.83
C ASN A 269 -2.10 -16.94 -27.81
N LEU A 270 -2.51 -15.74 -27.37
CA LEU A 270 -3.15 -14.76 -28.26
C LEU A 270 -2.23 -14.36 -29.43
N GLY A 271 -0.94 -14.15 -29.15
CA GLY A 271 0.03 -13.86 -30.19
C GLY A 271 0.25 -15.02 -31.18
N ARG A 272 0.09 -16.27 -30.71
CA ARG A 272 0.12 -17.46 -31.57
C ARG A 272 -1.13 -17.55 -32.41
N GLU A 273 -2.30 -17.42 -31.82
CA GLU A 273 -3.59 -17.39 -32.53
C GLU A 273 -3.64 -16.29 -33.58
N ALA A 274 -3.19 -15.07 -33.21
CA ALA A 274 -3.13 -13.96 -34.15
C ALA A 274 -2.18 -14.24 -35.32
N ARG A 275 -1.02 -14.89 -35.09
CA ARG A 275 -0.13 -15.32 -36.17
C ARG A 275 -0.77 -16.39 -37.05
N GLU A 276 -1.42 -17.38 -36.47
CA GLU A 276 -2.14 -18.41 -37.22
C GLU A 276 -3.28 -17.82 -38.08
N GLU A 277 -4.02 -16.87 -37.53
CA GLU A 277 -5.06 -16.17 -38.30
C GLU A 277 -4.47 -15.28 -39.40
N LEU A 278 -3.35 -14.60 -39.15
CA LEU A 278 -2.62 -13.84 -40.17
C LEU A 278 -2.12 -14.77 -41.30
N PHE A 279 -1.56 -15.94 -40.98
CA PHE A 279 -1.15 -16.92 -41.98
C PHE A 279 -2.33 -17.50 -42.77
N LYS A 280 -3.50 -17.70 -42.14
CA LYS A 280 -4.72 -18.10 -42.86
C LYS A 280 -5.27 -16.98 -43.73
N ALA A 281 -5.08 -15.72 -43.34
CA ALA A 281 -5.62 -14.52 -43.99
C ALA A 281 -4.70 -13.96 -45.08
N GLU A 282 -3.55 -14.58 -45.39
CA GLU A 282 -2.62 -14.12 -46.46
C GLU A 282 -3.26 -14.00 -47.85
N LYS A 283 -4.55 -14.38 -48.00
CA LYS A 283 -5.29 -14.31 -49.27
C LYS A 283 -6.36 -13.22 -49.41
N ALA A 284 -6.80 -12.54 -48.35
CA ALA A 284 -7.67 -11.32 -48.44
C ALA A 284 -8.02 -10.76 -47.05
N LEU A 285 -7.26 -9.80 -46.52
CA LEU A 285 -7.73 -8.97 -45.43
C LEU A 285 -8.59 -7.82 -45.96
N PRO A 286 -9.87 -7.71 -45.59
CA PRO A 286 -10.66 -6.52 -45.93
C PRO A 286 -10.14 -5.27 -45.20
N PRO A 287 -10.24 -4.07 -45.81
CA PRO A 287 -9.71 -2.81 -45.27
C PRO A 287 -9.97 -2.49 -43.77
N PRO A 288 -11.11 -2.88 -43.17
CA PRO A 288 -11.38 -2.65 -41.77
C PRO A 288 -10.42 -3.39 -40.82
N LEU A 289 -9.95 -4.57 -41.21
CA LEU A 289 -9.05 -5.38 -40.33
C LEU A 289 -7.64 -4.82 -40.32
N SER A 290 -7.16 -4.26 -41.44
CA SER A 290 -5.85 -3.60 -41.50
C SER A 290 -5.79 -2.35 -40.61
N HIS A 291 -6.91 -1.63 -40.48
CA HIS A 291 -7.04 -0.50 -39.58
C HIS A 291 -7.05 -0.93 -38.10
N GLN A 292 -7.78 -1.99 -37.76
CA GLN A 292 -7.82 -2.54 -36.40
C GLN A 292 -6.46 -3.09 -35.98
N ILE A 293 -5.73 -3.75 -36.87
CA ILE A 293 -4.35 -4.20 -36.60
C ILE A 293 -3.42 -3.00 -36.44
N GLY A 294 -3.57 -1.96 -37.24
CA GLY A 294 -2.83 -0.72 -37.09
C GLY A 294 -3.04 -0.06 -35.72
N CYS A 295 -4.30 0.06 -35.31
CA CYS A 295 -4.68 0.58 -33.98
C CYS A 295 -4.15 -0.30 -32.83
N PHE A 296 -4.17 -1.62 -32.98
CA PHE A 296 -3.62 -2.55 -32.00
C PHE A 296 -2.09 -2.40 -31.89
N ILE A 297 -1.38 -2.33 -33.01
CA ILE A 297 0.07 -2.12 -33.03
C ILE A 297 0.45 -0.78 -32.41
N GLU A 298 -0.31 0.26 -32.68
CA GLU A 298 -0.08 1.59 -32.10
C GLU A 298 -0.39 1.62 -30.59
N HIS A 299 -1.43 0.93 -30.15
CA HIS A 299 -1.72 0.74 -28.72
C HIS A 299 -0.60 -0.02 -28.01
N GLU A 300 -0.11 -1.12 -28.60
CA GLU A 300 1.02 -1.90 -28.07
C GLU A 300 2.30 -1.07 -28.00
N LYS A 301 2.62 -0.31 -29.04
CA LYS A 301 3.78 0.61 -29.02
C LYS A 301 3.66 1.67 -27.93
N ASN A 302 2.48 2.26 -27.75
CA ASN A 302 2.21 3.24 -26.71
C ASN A 302 2.29 2.61 -25.32
N TYR A 303 1.79 1.38 -25.14
CA TYR A 303 1.92 0.62 -23.90
C TYR A 303 3.37 0.31 -23.57
N ILE A 304 4.15 -0.22 -24.54
CA ILE A 304 5.57 -0.49 -24.38
C ILE A 304 6.36 0.79 -24.07
N THR A 305 6.02 1.90 -24.71
CA THR A 305 6.65 3.20 -24.45
C THR A 305 6.39 3.66 -23.04
N ARG A 306 5.15 3.56 -22.55
CA ARG A 306 4.79 3.90 -21.17
C ARG A 306 5.50 3.01 -20.14
N LEU A 307 5.66 1.72 -20.45
CA LEU A 307 6.43 0.81 -19.59
C LEU A 307 7.91 1.19 -19.54
N LYS A 308 8.51 1.54 -20.69
CA LYS A 308 9.91 2.00 -20.76
C LYS A 308 10.11 3.32 -20.02
N ASP A 309 9.19 4.26 -20.15
CA ASP A 309 9.24 5.54 -19.46
C ASP A 309 9.07 5.38 -17.94
N SER A 310 8.19 4.44 -17.51
CA SER A 310 8.06 4.08 -16.10
C SER A 310 9.32 3.40 -15.57
N ALA A 311 9.91 2.47 -16.34
CA ALA A 311 11.15 1.81 -15.99
C ALA A 311 12.30 2.82 -15.84
N LYS A 312 12.43 3.76 -16.79
CA LYS A 312 13.45 4.81 -16.75
C LYS A 312 13.30 5.73 -15.54
N ARG A 313 12.07 6.17 -15.23
CA ARG A 313 11.82 7.00 -14.02
C ARG A 313 12.24 6.27 -12.74
N SER A 314 11.97 4.98 -12.66
CA SER A 314 12.35 4.15 -11.51
C SER A 314 13.87 3.90 -11.45
N GLU A 315 14.55 3.76 -12.59
CA GLU A 315 16.02 3.69 -12.65
C GLU A 315 16.66 5.02 -12.23
N ASP A 316 16.15 6.15 -12.73
CA ASP A 316 16.62 7.48 -12.38
C ASP A 316 16.42 7.75 -10.88
N PHE A 317 15.26 7.34 -10.33
CA PHE A 317 14.99 7.41 -8.91
C PHE A 317 15.97 6.58 -8.08
N LEU A 318 16.13 5.29 -8.40
CA LEU A 318 17.05 4.40 -7.69
C LEU A 318 18.50 4.90 -7.78
N SER A 319 18.91 5.38 -8.96
CA SER A 319 20.24 5.93 -9.17
C SER A 319 20.48 7.18 -8.34
N SER A 320 19.52 8.10 -8.28
CA SER A 320 19.62 9.32 -7.46
C SER A 320 19.62 9.00 -5.96
N TYR A 321 18.80 8.04 -5.53
CA TYR A 321 18.73 7.60 -4.15
C TYR A 321 20.03 6.95 -3.68
N TYR A 322 20.62 6.04 -4.48
CA TYR A 322 21.89 5.39 -4.13
C TYR A 322 23.08 6.34 -4.19
N LEU A 323 23.12 7.27 -5.16
CA LEU A 323 24.20 8.26 -5.24
C LEU A 323 24.20 9.22 -4.04
N ASN A 324 23.03 9.60 -3.54
CA ASN A 324 22.92 10.52 -2.40
C ASN A 324 23.17 9.84 -1.05
N ASN A 325 23.00 8.53 -0.94
CA ASN A 325 23.17 7.76 0.31
C ASN A 325 24.46 6.94 0.37
N SER A 326 25.27 6.89 -0.69
CA SER A 326 26.60 6.23 -0.68
C SER A 326 27.75 7.14 -0.20
N SER A 327 27.45 8.39 0.18
CA SER A 327 28.44 9.39 0.62
C SER A 327 28.37 9.67 2.13
N SER A 328 27.64 8.85 2.90
CA SER A 328 27.56 8.95 4.37
C SER A 328 28.20 7.77 5.08
#